data_ca5024d21aed7a1c5d49af3ab33f424d
#
_entry.id   ca5024d21aed7a1c5d49af3ab33f424d
#
_cell.length_a   1.000
_cell.length_b   1.000
_cell.length_c   1.000
_cell.angle_alpha   90.00
_cell.angle_beta   90.00
_cell.angle_gamma   90.00
#
_symmetry.space_group_name_H-M   'P 1'
#
loop_
_entity.id
_entity.type
_entity.pdbx_description
1 polymer ?
#
loop_
_entity_poly.entity_id
_entity_poly.type
_entity_poly.pdbx_seq_one_letter_code
_entity_poly.pdbx_strand_id
1 'polypeptide(L)'
;MSVWEAVQLCFEAIIANRLRSALTMLGIIFGVGAVIGAVSLTGGAKAATLARFEAMGTNSIRIMPGQGRGAVGGGMGSASTLTLDDAAAITKEVHGVTAVSPEVSTRAQVKAGSNNTSTSIQGTADSYPDVGKVTLTQGRYFTPDENKRRRKVAVLGPTVVDNLFGKGEYVVGESVRIKGLTFSIVGVTNAKGAMGPFDPDDTIYVPINTAIYRLVGATGGTVNGITALAADMAQAPQVRSEIRALLRERHKLKDSDGDDFRIMAAADLVQSAEATNQILTLLFSSIAIVSLLVGGIGIMNIMLVSVTERTREIGLRKALGATPRDIMLQFLIESMTLSLAGGILGVAFGLGISIIVRLFGLNSVVSVPWVFLSFGFAAAVGIVFGLLPARKAADLDPVESLRYE
;
A
#
# COMPACT_ATOMS: atom_id res chain seq x y z
N MET A 1 50.44 2.35 -11.34
CA MET A 1 49.67 2.98 -10.23
C MET A 1 48.76 1.93 -9.61
N SER A 2 48.84 1.72 -8.29
CA SER A 2 47.91 0.82 -7.66
C SER A 2 46.50 1.47 -7.61
N VAL A 3 45.44 0.65 -7.64
CA VAL A 3 44.06 1.16 -7.54
C VAL A 3 43.84 1.97 -6.23
N TRP A 4 44.57 1.62 -5.18
CA TRP A 4 44.55 2.32 -3.90
C TRP A 4 45.12 3.74 -3.97
N GLU A 5 46.26 3.93 -4.65
CA GLU A 5 46.86 5.25 -4.90
C GLU A 5 45.90 6.15 -5.72
N ALA A 6 45.23 5.57 -6.73
CA ALA A 6 44.22 6.30 -7.50
C ALA A 6 43.05 6.78 -6.64
N VAL A 7 42.56 5.95 -5.74
CA VAL A 7 41.47 6.30 -4.81
C VAL A 7 41.88 7.40 -3.81
N GLN A 8 43.13 7.35 -3.29
CA GLN A 8 43.64 8.40 -2.38
C GLN A 8 43.75 9.76 -3.09
N LEU A 9 44.28 9.78 -4.31
CA LEU A 9 44.37 10.99 -5.16
C LEU A 9 42.96 11.58 -5.44
N CYS A 10 41.96 10.71 -5.64
CA CYS A 10 40.57 11.14 -5.83
C CYS A 10 40.01 11.81 -4.58
N PHE A 11 40.27 11.28 -3.38
CA PHE A 11 39.84 11.92 -2.14
C PHE A 11 40.49 13.29 -1.94
N GLU A 12 41.76 13.46 -2.24
CA GLU A 12 42.45 14.75 -2.19
C GLU A 12 41.86 15.75 -3.19
N ALA A 13 41.54 15.31 -4.43
CA ALA A 13 40.91 16.14 -5.43
C ALA A 13 39.46 16.59 -5.02
N ILE A 14 38.69 15.72 -4.38
CA ILE A 14 37.37 16.03 -3.83
C ILE A 14 37.49 17.10 -2.75
N ILE A 15 38.47 17.00 -1.86
CA ILE A 15 38.69 17.95 -0.76
C ILE A 15 39.22 19.28 -1.28
N ALA A 16 40.03 19.31 -2.32
CA ALA A 16 40.57 20.53 -2.94
C ALA A 16 39.46 21.40 -3.59
N ASN A 17 38.43 20.76 -4.18
CA ASN A 17 37.34 21.43 -4.89
C ASN A 17 35.96 21.10 -4.30
N ARG A 18 35.80 21.29 -2.97
CA ARG A 18 34.64 20.85 -2.18
C ARG A 18 33.28 21.27 -2.76
N LEU A 19 33.13 22.53 -3.17
CA LEU A 19 31.85 23.05 -3.66
C LEU A 19 31.44 22.40 -4.99
N ARG A 20 32.41 22.21 -5.90
CA ARG A 20 32.20 21.63 -7.21
C ARG A 20 31.86 20.12 -7.10
N SER A 21 32.60 19.40 -6.27
CA SER A 21 32.37 17.98 -6.01
C SER A 21 31.01 17.76 -5.29
N ALA A 22 30.66 18.60 -4.32
CA ALA A 22 29.38 18.55 -3.65
C ALA A 22 28.19 18.76 -4.60
N LEU A 23 28.26 19.76 -5.47
CA LEU A 23 27.20 20.07 -6.43
C LEU A 23 26.97 18.94 -7.44
N THR A 24 28.03 18.25 -7.88
CA THR A 24 27.90 17.10 -8.79
C THR A 24 27.39 15.87 -8.11
N MET A 25 27.91 15.57 -6.92
CA MET A 25 27.40 14.45 -6.12
C MET A 25 25.92 14.62 -5.75
N LEU A 26 25.46 15.88 -5.62
CA LEU A 26 24.08 16.20 -5.25
C LEU A 26 23.06 15.55 -6.22
N GLY A 27 23.32 15.60 -7.53
CA GLY A 27 22.46 14.95 -8.53
C GLY A 27 22.37 13.44 -8.34
N ILE A 28 23.50 12.79 -8.02
CA ILE A 28 23.53 11.34 -7.77
C ILE A 28 22.89 11.03 -6.41
N ILE A 29 23.18 11.82 -5.38
CA ILE A 29 22.59 11.66 -4.03
C ILE A 29 21.07 11.72 -4.12
N PHE A 30 20.52 12.75 -4.77
CA PHE A 30 19.07 12.87 -4.93
C PHE A 30 18.51 11.79 -5.86
N GLY A 31 19.20 11.43 -6.94
CA GLY A 31 18.75 10.36 -7.84
C GLY A 31 18.61 9.02 -7.13
N VAL A 32 19.68 8.57 -6.46
CA VAL A 32 19.70 7.31 -5.70
C VAL A 32 18.76 7.39 -4.50
N GLY A 33 18.80 8.49 -3.72
CA GLY A 33 17.97 8.67 -2.54
C GLY A 33 16.48 8.70 -2.85
N ALA A 34 16.09 9.35 -3.95
CA ALA A 34 14.70 9.39 -4.40
C ALA A 34 14.16 8.01 -4.78
N VAL A 35 14.97 7.17 -5.49
CA VAL A 35 14.57 5.79 -5.80
C VAL A 35 14.33 5.00 -4.53
N ILE A 36 15.29 5.02 -3.60
CA ILE A 36 15.21 4.23 -2.37
C ILE A 36 14.06 4.72 -1.50
N GLY A 37 13.90 6.04 -1.34
CA GLY A 37 12.80 6.63 -0.57
C GLY A 37 11.43 6.30 -1.16
N ALA A 38 11.26 6.45 -2.47
CA ALA A 38 10.01 6.17 -3.18
C ALA A 38 9.62 4.69 -3.13
N VAL A 39 10.58 3.78 -3.44
CA VAL A 39 10.32 2.33 -3.39
C VAL A 39 10.04 1.87 -1.95
N SER A 40 10.71 2.44 -0.96
CA SER A 40 10.46 2.12 0.44
C SER A 40 9.06 2.57 0.89
N LEU A 41 8.60 3.73 0.44
CA LEU A 41 7.26 4.25 0.74
C LEU A 41 6.17 3.43 0.05
N THR A 42 6.31 3.14 -1.25
CA THR A 42 5.34 2.33 -2.01
C THR A 42 5.28 0.90 -1.49
N GLY A 43 6.43 0.31 -1.13
CA GLY A 43 6.52 -1.01 -0.48
C GLY A 43 5.81 -1.04 0.87
N GLY A 44 5.97 0.02 1.68
CA GLY A 44 5.28 0.17 2.95
C GLY A 44 3.76 0.33 2.80
N ALA A 45 3.33 1.14 1.83
CA ALA A 45 1.91 1.30 1.50
C ALA A 45 1.28 -0.03 1.04
N LYS A 46 2.00 -0.80 0.20
CA LYS A 46 1.57 -2.15 -0.21
C LYS A 46 1.42 -3.07 0.99
N ALA A 47 2.43 -3.15 1.87
CA ALA A 47 2.39 -3.98 3.07
C ALA A 47 1.23 -3.60 4.00
N ALA A 48 0.99 -2.30 4.22
CA ALA A 48 -0.13 -1.82 5.02
C ALA A 48 -1.48 -2.17 4.40
N THR A 49 -1.61 -2.07 3.08
CA THR A 49 -2.82 -2.44 2.35
C THR A 49 -3.09 -3.94 2.46
N LEU A 50 -2.07 -4.78 2.22
CA LEU A 50 -2.19 -6.24 2.37
C LEU A 50 -2.59 -6.64 3.78
N ALA A 51 -1.96 -6.08 4.81
CA ALA A 51 -2.29 -6.36 6.21
C ALA A 51 -3.76 -6.01 6.55
N ARG A 52 -4.30 -4.92 5.98
CA ARG A 52 -5.72 -4.57 6.13
C ARG A 52 -6.64 -5.60 5.47
N PHE A 53 -6.29 -6.06 4.28
CA PHE A 53 -7.08 -7.10 3.58
C PHE A 53 -6.99 -8.46 4.25
N GLU A 54 -5.83 -8.83 4.80
CA GLU A 54 -5.68 -10.05 5.60
C GLU A 54 -6.59 -10.01 6.85
N ALA A 55 -6.70 -8.86 7.49
CA ALA A 55 -7.61 -8.66 8.63
C ALA A 55 -9.10 -8.73 8.24
N MET A 56 -9.45 -8.41 6.98
CA MET A 56 -10.82 -8.52 6.45
C MET A 56 -11.15 -9.91 5.88
N GLY A 57 -10.15 -10.77 5.63
CA GLY A 57 -10.29 -12.04 4.92
C GLY A 57 -10.00 -11.90 3.43
N THR A 58 -8.83 -12.38 3.01
CA THR A 58 -8.34 -12.26 1.62
C THR A 58 -9.21 -12.98 0.58
N ASN A 59 -9.99 -13.98 1.01
CA ASN A 59 -10.91 -14.76 0.20
C ASN A 59 -12.38 -14.33 0.34
N SER A 60 -12.64 -13.15 0.92
CA SER A 60 -13.99 -12.61 1.04
C SER A 60 -14.45 -11.94 -0.27
N ILE A 61 -15.69 -12.20 -0.63
CA ILE A 61 -16.39 -11.63 -1.79
C ILE A 61 -17.61 -10.89 -1.26
N ARG A 62 -17.61 -9.57 -1.44
CA ARG A 62 -18.70 -8.72 -0.99
C ARG A 62 -19.61 -8.36 -2.16
N ILE A 63 -20.90 -8.62 -2.01
CA ILE A 63 -21.96 -8.29 -2.93
C ILE A 63 -22.74 -7.11 -2.34
N MET A 64 -22.87 -6.03 -3.08
CA MET A 64 -23.59 -4.82 -2.68
C MET A 64 -24.65 -4.49 -3.73
N PRO A 65 -25.74 -3.80 -3.35
CA PRO A 65 -26.70 -3.30 -4.33
C PRO A 65 -25.98 -2.38 -5.35
N GLY A 66 -26.27 -2.59 -6.62
CA GLY A 66 -25.81 -1.73 -7.72
C GLY A 66 -26.73 -0.53 -7.90
N GLN A 67 -26.30 0.44 -8.71
CA GLN A 67 -27.17 1.51 -9.19
C GLN A 67 -28.00 0.96 -10.36
N GLY A 68 -29.20 0.47 -10.09
CA GLY A 68 -30.12 0.02 -11.14
C GLY A 68 -30.47 1.16 -12.09
N ARG A 69 -30.62 0.83 -13.37
CA ARG A 69 -30.90 1.74 -14.51
C ARG A 69 -32.21 2.53 -14.41
N GLY A 70 -32.91 2.50 -13.27
CA GLY A 70 -34.19 3.20 -13.02
C GLY A 70 -34.12 4.40 -12.07
N ALA A 71 -32.99 4.69 -11.45
CA ALA A 71 -32.86 5.83 -10.55
C ALA A 71 -32.36 7.07 -11.29
N VAL A 72 -33.22 7.69 -12.08
CA VAL A 72 -33.05 9.09 -12.47
C VAL A 72 -33.30 9.94 -11.22
N GLY A 73 -32.22 10.25 -10.52
CA GLY A 73 -32.25 11.05 -9.30
C GLY A 73 -31.24 10.47 -8.30
N GLY A 74 -29.99 10.91 -8.38
CA GLY A 74 -28.89 10.47 -7.51
C GLY A 74 -29.11 10.77 -6.00
N GLY A 75 -29.96 10.00 -5.36
CA GLY A 75 -30.09 9.90 -3.93
C GLY A 75 -29.53 8.58 -3.45
N MET A 76 -28.80 8.59 -2.35
CA MET A 76 -28.28 7.43 -1.60
C MET A 76 -29.43 6.56 -1.02
N GLY A 77 -30.36 6.08 -1.89
CA GLY A 77 -31.58 5.41 -1.50
C GLY A 77 -32.23 4.56 -2.60
N SER A 78 -31.45 4.05 -3.59
CA SER A 78 -32.00 3.05 -4.50
C SER A 78 -32.38 1.80 -3.69
N ALA A 79 -33.61 1.31 -3.88
CA ALA A 79 -34.13 0.13 -3.19
C ALA A 79 -33.11 -1.02 -3.34
N SER A 80 -32.69 -1.59 -2.24
CA SER A 80 -31.78 -2.75 -2.26
C SER A 80 -32.47 -3.88 -3.01
N THR A 81 -31.84 -4.38 -4.08
CA THR A 81 -32.31 -5.52 -4.87
C THR A 81 -31.94 -6.85 -4.22
N LEU A 82 -30.93 -6.84 -3.33
CA LEU A 82 -30.46 -8.04 -2.65
C LEU A 82 -31.38 -8.44 -1.49
N THR A 83 -31.60 -9.73 -1.35
CA THR A 83 -32.50 -10.31 -0.35
C THR A 83 -31.82 -11.39 0.49
N LEU A 84 -32.45 -11.78 1.62
CA LEU A 84 -32.04 -12.94 2.42
C LEU A 84 -32.09 -14.24 1.60
N ASP A 85 -33.05 -14.36 0.66
CA ASP A 85 -33.20 -15.52 -0.19
C ASP A 85 -32.05 -15.66 -1.19
N ASP A 86 -31.44 -14.53 -1.61
CA ASP A 86 -30.24 -14.55 -2.45
C ASP A 86 -29.02 -15.05 -1.68
N ALA A 87 -28.88 -14.63 -0.42
CA ALA A 87 -27.83 -15.15 0.45
C ALA A 87 -27.98 -16.68 0.69
N ALA A 88 -29.21 -17.15 0.89
CA ALA A 88 -29.51 -18.57 1.02
C ALA A 88 -29.23 -19.35 -0.25
N ALA A 89 -29.56 -18.79 -1.43
CA ALA A 89 -29.25 -19.42 -2.73
C ALA A 89 -27.74 -19.49 -2.97
N ILE A 90 -26.97 -18.44 -2.68
CA ILE A 90 -25.50 -18.44 -2.79
C ILE A 90 -24.91 -19.57 -1.93
N THR A 91 -25.41 -19.72 -0.68
CA THR A 91 -24.94 -20.78 0.23
C THR A 91 -25.20 -22.18 -0.32
N LYS A 92 -26.31 -22.39 -1.02
CA LYS A 92 -26.77 -23.71 -1.45
C LYS A 92 -26.25 -24.10 -2.85
N GLU A 93 -26.14 -23.14 -3.75
CA GLU A 93 -25.98 -23.40 -5.19
C GLU A 93 -24.59 -23.06 -5.72
N VAL A 94 -23.84 -22.18 -5.03
CA VAL A 94 -22.49 -21.79 -5.48
C VAL A 94 -21.44 -22.72 -4.89
N HIS A 95 -20.64 -23.35 -5.77
CA HIS A 95 -19.56 -24.24 -5.35
C HIS A 95 -18.36 -23.43 -4.86
N GLY A 96 -17.65 -23.97 -3.85
CA GLY A 96 -16.44 -23.33 -3.30
C GLY A 96 -16.71 -22.17 -2.33
N VAL A 97 -17.95 -21.95 -1.92
CA VAL A 97 -18.32 -21.03 -0.84
C VAL A 97 -18.38 -21.79 0.48
N THR A 98 -17.66 -21.32 1.49
CA THR A 98 -17.61 -21.96 2.83
C THR A 98 -18.55 -21.31 3.83
N ALA A 99 -18.80 -20.01 3.72
CA ALA A 99 -19.72 -19.27 4.58
C ALA A 99 -20.31 -18.07 3.84
N VAL A 100 -21.56 -17.73 4.18
CA VAL A 100 -22.25 -16.54 3.64
C VAL A 100 -22.89 -15.80 4.79
N SER A 101 -22.72 -14.49 4.83
CA SER A 101 -23.43 -13.62 5.76
C SER A 101 -24.12 -12.48 5.00
N PRO A 102 -25.46 -12.44 5.00
CA PRO A 102 -26.18 -11.23 4.63
C PRO A 102 -26.00 -10.17 5.70
N GLU A 103 -26.01 -8.90 5.30
CA GLU A 103 -25.75 -7.77 6.16
C GLU A 103 -26.78 -6.67 5.95
N VAL A 104 -27.25 -6.10 7.06
CA VAL A 104 -28.08 -4.89 7.05
C VAL A 104 -27.49 -3.91 8.06
N SER A 105 -27.34 -2.65 7.68
CA SER A 105 -26.76 -1.65 8.56
C SER A 105 -27.69 -0.45 8.74
N THR A 106 -27.69 0.11 9.93
CA THR A 106 -28.33 1.38 10.27
C THR A 106 -27.52 2.08 11.33
N ARG A 107 -27.63 3.40 11.41
CA ARG A 107 -27.04 4.15 12.53
C ARG A 107 -28.12 4.50 13.54
N ALA A 108 -27.82 4.34 14.80
CA ALA A 108 -28.76 4.64 15.87
C ALA A 108 -28.04 5.17 17.12
N GLN A 109 -28.78 5.95 17.88
CA GLN A 109 -28.36 6.29 19.22
C GLN A 109 -28.64 5.12 20.17
N VAL A 110 -27.62 4.75 20.91
CA VAL A 110 -27.63 3.65 21.88
C VAL A 110 -27.43 4.22 23.27
N LYS A 111 -28.14 3.67 24.26
CA LYS A 111 -28.09 4.10 25.65
C LYS A 111 -27.79 2.92 26.57
N ALA A 112 -26.93 3.17 27.55
CA ALA A 112 -26.69 2.28 28.70
C ALA A 112 -26.64 3.13 29.97
N GLY A 113 -27.60 2.90 30.90
CA GLY A 113 -27.73 3.77 32.06
C GLY A 113 -27.92 5.25 31.67
N SER A 114 -27.03 6.11 32.16
CA SER A 114 -26.99 7.55 31.86
C SER A 114 -26.22 7.89 30.57
N ASN A 115 -25.39 6.96 30.06
CA ASN A 115 -24.52 7.21 28.94
C ASN A 115 -25.23 6.92 27.61
N ASN A 116 -24.80 7.63 26.54
CA ASN A 116 -25.32 7.40 25.20
C ASN A 116 -24.25 7.66 24.15
N THR A 117 -24.30 6.92 23.05
CA THR A 117 -23.42 7.08 21.88
C THR A 117 -24.21 6.87 20.60
N SER A 118 -23.77 7.51 19.50
CA SER A 118 -24.32 7.27 18.16
C SER A 118 -23.37 6.35 17.42
N THR A 119 -23.80 5.11 17.17
CA THR A 119 -22.95 4.07 16.59
C THR A 119 -23.64 3.33 15.46
N SER A 120 -22.88 2.57 14.68
CA SER A 120 -23.37 1.68 13.63
C SER A 120 -23.97 0.42 14.25
N ILE A 121 -25.20 0.08 13.83
CA ILE A 121 -25.84 -1.20 14.17
C ILE A 121 -25.81 -2.07 12.92
N GLN A 122 -25.14 -3.21 13.02
CA GLN A 122 -25.01 -4.16 11.92
C GLN A 122 -25.75 -5.44 12.25
N GLY A 123 -26.79 -5.73 11.48
CA GLY A 123 -27.48 -7.02 11.50
C GLY A 123 -26.71 -8.00 10.63
N THR A 124 -26.31 -9.14 11.20
CA THR A 124 -25.48 -10.15 10.51
C THR A 124 -26.01 -11.55 10.77
N ALA A 125 -25.57 -12.51 9.97
CA ALA A 125 -25.80 -13.93 10.26
C ALA A 125 -24.87 -14.42 11.38
N ASP A 126 -25.19 -15.57 11.93
CA ASP A 126 -24.37 -16.28 12.90
C ASP A 126 -23.02 -16.77 12.33
N SER A 127 -22.93 -16.90 11.01
CA SER A 127 -21.70 -17.20 10.26
C SER A 127 -20.75 -15.99 10.08
N TYR A 128 -21.15 -14.80 10.51
CA TYR A 128 -20.35 -13.58 10.33
C TYR A 128 -18.97 -13.60 11.00
N PRO A 129 -18.76 -14.25 12.16
CA PRO A 129 -17.41 -14.39 12.72
C PRO A 129 -16.41 -15.03 11.78
N ASP A 130 -16.83 -16.04 11.01
CA ASP A 130 -15.97 -16.73 10.03
C ASP A 130 -15.70 -15.82 8.82
N VAL A 131 -16.76 -15.21 8.29
CA VAL A 131 -16.71 -14.34 7.11
C VAL A 131 -15.93 -13.06 7.37
N GLY A 132 -16.20 -12.41 8.50
CA GLY A 132 -15.58 -11.15 8.90
C GLY A 132 -14.31 -11.32 9.73
N LYS A 133 -13.85 -12.56 10.00
CA LYS A 133 -12.72 -12.84 10.91
C LYS A 133 -12.87 -12.10 12.24
N VAL A 134 -14.06 -12.18 12.83
CA VAL A 134 -14.36 -11.53 14.11
C VAL A 134 -13.96 -12.44 15.26
N THR A 135 -13.00 -12.00 16.06
CA THR A 135 -12.63 -12.63 17.33
C THR A 135 -13.25 -11.86 18.49
N LEU A 136 -13.42 -12.52 19.62
CA LEU A 136 -14.08 -11.96 20.79
C LEU A 136 -13.10 -11.81 21.97
N THR A 137 -13.20 -10.70 22.68
CA THR A 137 -12.46 -10.47 23.92
C THR A 137 -13.25 -11.00 25.12
N GLN A 138 -14.60 -10.89 25.06
CA GLN A 138 -15.50 -11.32 26.14
C GLN A 138 -16.69 -12.07 25.54
N GLY A 139 -17.16 -13.09 26.26
CA GLY A 139 -18.40 -13.78 25.95
C GLY A 139 -18.39 -14.61 24.66
N ARG A 140 -19.50 -14.59 23.94
CA ARG A 140 -19.73 -15.36 22.71
C ARG A 140 -20.47 -14.55 21.65
N TYR A 141 -20.45 -15.04 20.42
CA TYR A 141 -21.34 -14.54 19.37
C TYR A 141 -22.75 -15.15 19.53
N PHE A 142 -23.73 -14.58 18.86
CA PHE A 142 -25.09 -15.12 18.92
C PHE A 142 -25.23 -16.41 18.07
N THR A 143 -26.14 -17.26 18.49
CA THR A 143 -26.36 -18.58 17.90
C THR A 143 -27.37 -18.54 16.74
N PRO A 144 -27.41 -19.59 15.85
CA PRO A 144 -28.41 -19.72 14.81
C PRO A 144 -29.85 -19.69 15.36
N ASP A 145 -30.09 -20.27 16.54
CA ASP A 145 -31.42 -20.28 17.20
C ASP A 145 -31.82 -18.87 17.64
N GLU A 146 -30.89 -18.07 18.19
CA GLU A 146 -31.14 -16.68 18.59
C GLU A 146 -31.47 -15.82 17.36
N ASN A 147 -30.82 -16.09 16.21
CA ASN A 147 -31.12 -15.43 14.95
C ASN A 147 -32.53 -15.82 14.43
N LYS A 148 -32.82 -17.11 14.35
CA LYS A 148 -34.15 -17.61 13.91
C LYS A 148 -35.29 -17.07 14.78
N ARG A 149 -35.11 -17.07 16.10
CA ARG A 149 -36.14 -16.61 17.07
C ARG A 149 -36.13 -15.09 17.25
N ARG A 150 -35.34 -14.33 16.49
CA ARG A 150 -35.25 -12.86 16.58
C ARG A 150 -35.00 -12.39 18.01
N ARG A 151 -34.08 -13.05 18.73
CA ARG A 151 -33.69 -12.67 20.08
C ARG A 151 -33.03 -11.30 20.08
N LYS A 152 -33.27 -10.53 21.13
CA LYS A 152 -32.67 -9.21 21.34
C LYS A 152 -31.32 -9.38 22.06
N VAL A 153 -30.34 -9.89 21.36
CA VAL A 153 -28.98 -10.04 21.85
C VAL A 153 -28.04 -9.18 21.00
N ALA A 154 -26.94 -8.70 21.58
CA ALA A 154 -25.99 -7.82 20.93
C ALA A 154 -24.55 -8.21 21.26
N VAL A 155 -23.66 -8.06 20.29
CA VAL A 155 -22.20 -8.13 20.47
C VAL A 155 -21.66 -6.74 20.18
N LEU A 156 -20.89 -6.18 21.10
CA LEU A 156 -20.41 -4.80 21.04
C LEU A 156 -18.96 -4.73 20.54
N GLY A 157 -18.64 -3.71 19.76
CA GLY A 157 -17.27 -3.32 19.48
C GLY A 157 -16.63 -2.63 20.69
N PRO A 158 -15.29 -2.66 20.82
CA PRO A 158 -14.60 -2.12 22.00
C PRO A 158 -14.82 -0.62 22.17
N THR A 159 -14.84 0.18 21.11
CA THR A 159 -15.12 1.63 21.18
C THR A 159 -16.52 1.92 21.74
N VAL A 160 -17.51 1.08 21.41
CA VAL A 160 -18.87 1.21 21.96
C VAL A 160 -18.87 0.91 23.46
N VAL A 161 -18.13 -0.11 23.90
CA VAL A 161 -17.98 -0.44 25.33
C VAL A 161 -17.34 0.72 26.07
N ASP A 162 -16.23 1.25 25.56
CA ASP A 162 -15.52 2.38 26.15
C ASP A 162 -16.43 3.62 26.32
N ASN A 163 -17.25 3.90 25.31
CA ASN A 163 -18.16 5.05 25.31
C ASN A 163 -19.36 4.89 26.24
N LEU A 164 -19.86 3.66 26.45
CA LEU A 164 -21.08 3.42 27.22
C LEU A 164 -20.81 2.98 28.67
N PHE A 165 -19.74 2.22 28.91
CA PHE A 165 -19.47 1.59 30.19
C PHE A 165 -18.13 2.02 30.81
N GLY A 166 -17.19 2.47 30.00
CA GLY A 166 -15.82 2.77 30.42
C GLY A 166 -14.81 1.73 29.93
N LYS A 167 -13.54 2.13 29.94
CA LYS A 167 -12.45 1.28 29.43
C LYS A 167 -12.21 0.05 30.28
N GLY A 168 -12.17 -1.12 29.62
CA GLY A 168 -11.80 -2.39 30.25
C GLY A 168 -12.88 -3.04 31.10
N GLU A 169 -14.11 -2.52 31.09
CA GLU A 169 -15.22 -3.08 31.87
C GLU A 169 -15.71 -4.41 31.27
N TYR A 170 -16.11 -5.32 32.15
CA TYR A 170 -16.76 -6.57 31.77
C TYR A 170 -18.26 -6.35 31.64
N VAL A 171 -18.79 -6.43 30.41
CA VAL A 171 -20.15 -6.00 30.09
C VAL A 171 -21.09 -7.13 29.66
N VAL A 172 -20.61 -8.37 29.61
CA VAL A 172 -21.45 -9.52 29.22
C VAL A 172 -22.54 -9.77 30.30
N GLY A 173 -23.79 -9.81 29.84
CA GLY A 173 -24.97 -9.90 30.73
C GLY A 173 -25.65 -8.56 30.98
N GLU A 174 -24.98 -7.45 30.79
CA GLU A 174 -25.57 -6.12 30.84
C GLU A 174 -26.51 -5.87 29.64
N SER A 175 -27.21 -4.73 29.65
CA SER A 175 -28.17 -4.40 28.60
C SER A 175 -27.94 -3.01 28.01
N VAL A 176 -28.18 -2.90 26.70
CA VAL A 176 -28.17 -1.63 25.95
C VAL A 176 -29.53 -1.40 25.30
N ARG A 177 -29.95 -0.14 25.22
CA ARG A 177 -31.18 0.25 24.54
C ARG A 177 -30.89 0.84 23.18
N ILE A 178 -31.41 0.19 22.13
CA ILE A 178 -31.24 0.58 20.72
C ILE A 178 -32.63 0.89 20.15
N LYS A 179 -32.86 2.12 19.67
CA LYS A 179 -34.20 2.55 19.16
C LYS A 179 -35.37 2.18 20.09
N GLY A 180 -35.16 2.33 21.39
CA GLY A 180 -36.19 2.03 22.39
C GLY A 180 -36.33 0.55 22.80
N LEU A 181 -35.64 -0.37 22.14
CA LEU A 181 -35.62 -1.80 22.42
C LEU A 181 -34.39 -2.17 23.27
N THR A 182 -34.60 -2.98 24.31
CA THR A 182 -33.51 -3.47 25.17
C THR A 182 -32.91 -4.74 24.59
N PHE A 183 -31.57 -4.74 24.44
CA PHE A 183 -30.75 -5.87 23.99
C PHE A 183 -29.82 -6.32 25.11
N SER A 184 -29.70 -7.62 25.32
CA SER A 184 -28.73 -8.20 26.25
C SER A 184 -27.39 -8.37 25.57
N ILE A 185 -26.30 -7.95 26.21
CA ILE A 185 -24.92 -8.08 25.69
C ILE A 185 -24.49 -9.52 25.93
N VAL A 186 -24.11 -10.20 24.85
CA VAL A 186 -23.62 -11.61 24.88
C VAL A 186 -22.13 -11.73 24.58
N GLY A 187 -21.49 -10.67 24.08
CA GLY A 187 -20.06 -10.66 23.82
C GLY A 187 -19.52 -9.28 23.43
N VAL A 188 -18.19 -9.19 23.39
CA VAL A 188 -17.45 -8.01 22.95
C VAL A 188 -16.37 -8.47 21.96
N THR A 189 -16.22 -7.75 20.84
CA THR A 189 -15.23 -8.07 19.83
C THR A 189 -13.84 -7.59 20.22
N ASN A 190 -12.81 -8.23 19.66
CA ASN A 190 -11.45 -7.70 19.72
C ASN A 190 -11.34 -6.42 18.87
N ALA A 191 -10.46 -5.51 19.29
CA ALA A 191 -10.13 -4.33 18.52
C ALA A 191 -9.47 -4.72 17.18
N LYS A 192 -9.99 -4.15 16.08
CA LYS A 192 -9.43 -4.30 14.72
C LYS A 192 -8.79 -3.01 14.22
N GLY A 193 -9.08 -1.88 14.88
CA GLY A 193 -8.73 -0.55 14.45
C GLY A 193 -9.64 -0.01 13.33
N ALA A 194 -9.72 1.31 13.23
CA ALA A 194 -10.51 1.98 12.22
C ALA A 194 -9.98 1.69 10.80
N MET A 195 -10.87 1.29 9.89
CA MET A 195 -10.55 0.97 8.49
C MET A 195 -11.20 2.00 7.55
N GLY A 196 -10.67 3.22 7.54
CA GLY A 196 -11.22 4.31 6.73
C GLY A 196 -12.61 4.76 7.23
N PRO A 197 -13.64 4.82 6.36
CA PRO A 197 -14.98 5.26 6.75
C PRO A 197 -15.75 4.22 7.57
N PHE A 198 -15.27 2.99 7.70
CA PHE A 198 -15.83 1.93 8.49
C PHE A 198 -14.98 1.69 9.73
N ASP A 199 -15.60 1.81 10.89
CA ASP A 199 -14.99 1.50 12.17
C ASP A 199 -15.69 0.27 12.78
N PRO A 200 -15.11 -0.94 12.62
CA PRO A 200 -15.66 -2.15 13.22
C PRO A 200 -15.65 -2.09 14.75
N ASP A 201 -14.78 -1.26 15.33
CA ASP A 201 -14.67 -1.09 16.78
C ASP A 201 -15.79 -0.19 17.31
N ASP A 202 -16.37 0.72 16.48
CA ASP A 202 -17.58 1.51 16.79
C ASP A 202 -18.83 0.89 16.16
N THR A 203 -19.03 -0.42 16.34
CA THR A 203 -20.17 -1.15 15.75
C THR A 203 -20.82 -2.09 16.78
N ILE A 204 -22.15 -2.21 16.72
CA ILE A 204 -22.91 -3.22 17.47
C ILE A 204 -23.46 -4.25 16.49
N TYR A 205 -23.14 -5.52 16.70
CA TYR A 205 -23.64 -6.63 15.91
C TYR A 205 -24.88 -7.23 16.57
N VAL A 206 -25.92 -7.42 15.78
CA VAL A 206 -27.19 -8.03 16.24
C VAL A 206 -27.64 -9.09 15.24
N PRO A 207 -28.48 -10.08 15.62
CA PRO A 207 -29.00 -11.06 14.69
C PRO A 207 -29.74 -10.38 13.54
N ILE A 208 -29.46 -10.80 12.29
CA ILE A 208 -30.00 -10.13 11.09
C ILE A 208 -31.50 -10.08 11.05
N ASN A 209 -32.17 -11.17 11.46
CA ASN A 209 -33.61 -11.19 11.51
C ASN A 209 -34.16 -10.19 12.54
N THR A 210 -33.47 -9.97 13.66
CA THR A 210 -33.84 -8.95 14.63
C THR A 210 -33.63 -7.54 14.07
N ALA A 211 -32.50 -7.31 13.37
CA ALA A 211 -32.21 -6.03 12.73
C ALA A 211 -33.26 -5.66 11.69
N ILE A 212 -33.56 -6.54 10.74
CA ILE A 212 -34.51 -6.30 9.64
C ILE A 212 -35.89 -5.97 10.20
N TYR A 213 -36.42 -6.82 11.10
CA TYR A 213 -37.81 -6.69 11.53
C TYR A 213 -38.02 -5.69 12.68
N ARG A 214 -36.99 -5.33 13.46
CA ARG A 214 -37.14 -4.49 14.65
C ARG A 214 -36.42 -3.15 14.57
N LEU A 215 -35.34 -3.05 13.82
CA LEU A 215 -34.50 -1.85 13.82
C LEU A 215 -34.56 -1.08 12.51
N VAL A 216 -34.59 -1.77 11.37
CA VAL A 216 -34.55 -1.14 10.04
C VAL A 216 -35.96 -1.01 9.44
N GLY A 217 -36.86 -1.97 9.74
CA GLY A 217 -38.20 -2.01 9.15
C GLY A 217 -38.17 -2.28 7.64
N ALA A 218 -37.15 -3.02 7.17
CA ALA A 218 -37.03 -3.34 5.76
C ALA A 218 -38.14 -4.29 5.33
N THR A 219 -38.88 -3.90 4.31
CA THR A 219 -39.91 -4.74 3.67
C THR A 219 -39.27 -5.74 2.72
N GLY A 220 -39.79 -6.97 2.70
CA GLY A 220 -39.36 -8.00 1.73
C GLY A 220 -38.02 -8.67 2.03
N GLY A 221 -37.46 -8.51 3.25
CA GLY A 221 -36.19 -9.16 3.61
C GLY A 221 -34.97 -8.62 2.87
N THR A 222 -35.02 -7.38 2.39
CA THR A 222 -33.90 -6.73 1.68
C THR A 222 -32.71 -6.50 2.60
N VAL A 223 -31.49 -6.64 2.04
CA VAL A 223 -30.23 -6.49 2.75
C VAL A 223 -29.33 -5.45 2.07
N ASN A 224 -28.45 -4.80 2.85
CA ASN A 224 -27.51 -3.80 2.32
C ASN A 224 -26.26 -4.44 1.67
N GLY A 225 -26.04 -5.72 1.90
CA GLY A 225 -24.95 -6.48 1.32
C GLY A 225 -25.00 -7.95 1.69
N ILE A 226 -24.25 -8.73 0.97
CA ILE A 226 -23.99 -10.14 1.25
C ILE A 226 -22.50 -10.34 1.16
N THR A 227 -21.89 -10.91 2.19
CA THR A 227 -20.48 -11.29 2.15
C THR A 227 -20.38 -12.80 2.10
N ALA A 228 -19.71 -13.33 1.08
CA ALA A 228 -19.42 -14.74 0.90
C ALA A 228 -17.93 -14.99 1.09
N LEU A 229 -17.58 -16.13 1.69
CA LEU A 229 -16.21 -16.56 1.89
C LEU A 229 -15.91 -17.71 0.92
N ALA A 230 -14.96 -17.51 0.00
CA ALA A 230 -14.47 -18.59 -0.84
C ALA A 230 -13.57 -19.55 -0.04
N ALA A 231 -13.55 -20.82 -0.42
CA ALA A 231 -12.69 -21.82 0.23
C ALA A 231 -11.20 -21.49 0.10
N ASP A 232 -10.80 -20.94 -1.06
CA ASP A 232 -9.44 -20.53 -1.35
C ASP A 232 -9.45 -19.24 -2.19
N MET A 233 -8.42 -18.42 -2.02
CA MET A 233 -8.20 -17.20 -2.80
C MET A 233 -8.08 -17.51 -4.31
N ALA A 234 -7.50 -18.64 -4.69
CA ALA A 234 -7.38 -19.06 -6.08
C ALA A 234 -8.75 -19.35 -6.74
N GLN A 235 -9.75 -19.75 -5.96
CA GLN A 235 -11.11 -20.03 -6.43
C GLN A 235 -12.00 -18.78 -6.45
N ALA A 236 -11.59 -17.68 -5.81
CA ALA A 236 -12.40 -16.48 -5.70
C ALA A 236 -12.91 -15.92 -7.05
N PRO A 237 -12.13 -15.92 -8.17
CA PRO A 237 -12.62 -15.48 -9.48
C PRO A 237 -13.74 -16.40 -10.02
N GLN A 238 -13.64 -17.70 -9.83
CA GLN A 238 -14.66 -18.66 -10.26
C GLN A 238 -15.93 -18.49 -9.43
N VAL A 239 -15.80 -18.49 -8.09
CA VAL A 239 -16.92 -18.25 -7.15
C VAL A 239 -17.64 -16.95 -7.49
N ARG A 240 -16.90 -15.88 -7.78
CA ARG A 240 -17.45 -14.59 -8.22
C ARG A 240 -18.29 -14.71 -9.50
N SER A 241 -17.80 -15.47 -10.49
CA SER A 241 -18.54 -15.66 -11.76
C SER A 241 -19.80 -16.48 -11.55
N GLU A 242 -19.77 -17.50 -10.71
CA GLU A 242 -20.93 -18.32 -10.34
C GLU A 242 -21.97 -17.50 -9.56
N ILE A 243 -21.55 -16.70 -8.57
CA ILE A 243 -22.43 -15.76 -7.84
C ILE A 243 -23.09 -14.78 -8.82
N ARG A 244 -22.32 -14.23 -9.76
CA ARG A 244 -22.87 -13.30 -10.77
C ARG A 244 -23.91 -13.96 -11.63
N ALA A 245 -23.66 -15.16 -12.14
CA ALA A 245 -24.60 -15.90 -12.98
C ALA A 245 -25.89 -16.22 -12.20
N LEU A 246 -25.77 -16.75 -10.99
CA LEU A 246 -26.89 -17.05 -10.11
C LEU A 246 -27.77 -15.82 -9.82
N LEU A 247 -27.15 -14.68 -9.44
CA LEU A 247 -27.91 -13.47 -9.14
C LEU A 247 -28.58 -12.89 -10.38
N ARG A 248 -27.93 -12.90 -11.55
CA ARG A 248 -28.53 -12.47 -12.83
C ARG A 248 -29.79 -13.29 -13.16
N GLU A 249 -29.73 -14.62 -12.98
CA GLU A 249 -30.85 -15.52 -13.20
C GLU A 249 -31.99 -15.21 -12.22
N ARG A 250 -31.70 -15.09 -10.92
CA ARG A 250 -32.69 -14.84 -9.86
C ARG A 250 -33.36 -13.47 -10.03
N HIS A 251 -32.57 -12.46 -10.39
CA HIS A 251 -33.07 -11.10 -10.64
C HIS A 251 -33.69 -10.93 -12.05
N LYS A 252 -33.72 -12.02 -12.86
CA LYS A 252 -34.27 -12.04 -14.23
C LYS A 252 -33.66 -10.97 -15.15
N LEU A 253 -32.37 -10.71 -15.01
CA LEU A 253 -31.64 -9.75 -15.83
C LEU A 253 -31.37 -10.35 -17.21
N LYS A 254 -31.65 -9.58 -18.25
CA LYS A 254 -31.34 -9.96 -19.63
C LYS A 254 -29.85 -9.72 -19.91
N ASP A 255 -29.31 -10.37 -20.94
CA ASP A 255 -27.90 -10.18 -21.34
C ASP A 255 -27.55 -8.73 -21.68
N SER A 256 -28.55 -7.97 -22.17
CA SER A 256 -28.43 -6.54 -22.47
C SER A 256 -28.44 -5.65 -21.23
N ASP A 257 -28.88 -6.15 -20.09
CA ASP A 257 -29.05 -5.35 -18.87
C ASP A 257 -27.76 -5.38 -18.04
N GLY A 258 -27.40 -4.23 -17.50
CA GLY A 258 -26.33 -4.15 -16.50
C GLY A 258 -26.73 -4.86 -15.20
N ASP A 259 -25.74 -5.32 -14.44
CA ASP A 259 -25.99 -5.90 -13.13
C ASP A 259 -26.62 -4.85 -12.20
N ASP A 260 -27.64 -5.22 -11.46
CA ASP A 260 -28.29 -4.41 -10.42
C ASP A 260 -27.62 -4.60 -9.06
N PHE A 261 -26.47 -5.29 -9.05
CA PHE A 261 -25.59 -5.51 -7.93
C PHE A 261 -24.13 -5.28 -8.34
N ARG A 262 -23.24 -5.09 -7.37
CA ARG A 262 -21.80 -5.00 -7.55
C ARG A 262 -21.12 -6.08 -6.72
N ILE A 263 -20.25 -6.85 -7.33
CA ILE A 263 -19.42 -7.84 -6.65
C ILE A 263 -18.00 -7.29 -6.54
N MET A 264 -17.49 -7.22 -5.32
CA MET A 264 -16.12 -6.79 -5.01
C MET A 264 -15.43 -7.94 -4.29
N ALA A 265 -14.35 -8.43 -4.86
CA ALA A 265 -13.46 -9.37 -4.18
C ALA A 265 -12.30 -8.59 -3.53
N ALA A 266 -11.85 -9.03 -2.36
CA ALA A 266 -10.66 -8.45 -1.72
C ALA A 266 -9.45 -8.50 -2.67
N ALA A 267 -9.34 -9.55 -3.48
CA ALA A 267 -8.31 -9.68 -4.52
C ALA A 267 -8.29 -8.54 -5.54
N ASP A 268 -9.46 -8.00 -5.94
CA ASP A 268 -9.55 -6.89 -6.91
C ASP A 268 -8.94 -5.61 -6.33
N LEU A 269 -9.11 -5.39 -5.03
CA LEU A 269 -8.54 -4.24 -4.33
C LEU A 269 -7.02 -4.35 -4.21
N VAL A 270 -6.52 -5.57 -3.91
CA VAL A 270 -5.07 -5.86 -3.91
C VAL A 270 -4.48 -5.60 -5.29
N GLN A 271 -5.10 -6.11 -6.34
CA GLN A 271 -4.66 -5.91 -7.73
C GLN A 271 -4.66 -4.42 -8.11
N SER A 272 -5.69 -3.68 -7.73
CA SER A 272 -5.76 -2.23 -7.98
C SER A 272 -4.67 -1.46 -7.24
N ALA A 273 -4.38 -1.86 -5.99
CA ALA A 273 -3.29 -1.29 -5.21
C ALA A 273 -1.92 -1.61 -5.83
N GLU A 274 -1.73 -2.84 -6.33
CA GLU A 274 -0.51 -3.24 -7.04
C GLU A 274 -0.31 -2.45 -8.33
N ALA A 275 -1.36 -2.28 -9.14
CA ALA A 275 -1.30 -1.48 -10.35
C ALA A 275 -0.93 -0.02 -10.05
N THR A 276 -1.54 0.57 -9.01
CA THR A 276 -1.21 1.92 -8.57
C THR A 276 0.25 2.03 -8.11
N ASN A 277 0.74 1.06 -7.33
CA ASN A 277 2.13 1.02 -6.88
C ASN A 277 3.12 0.87 -8.05
N GLN A 278 2.77 0.10 -9.07
CA GLN A 278 3.59 -0.02 -10.29
C GLN A 278 3.70 1.31 -11.04
N ILE A 279 2.58 2.04 -11.18
CA ILE A 279 2.56 3.36 -11.82
C ILE A 279 3.42 4.34 -11.01
N LEU A 280 3.28 4.38 -9.69
CA LEU A 280 4.08 5.25 -8.82
C LEU A 280 5.58 4.91 -8.90
N THR A 281 5.91 3.61 -8.88
CA THR A 281 7.30 3.15 -9.03
C THR A 281 7.89 3.57 -10.37
N LEU A 282 7.12 3.46 -11.45
CA LEU A 282 7.55 3.91 -12.79
C LEU A 282 7.80 5.42 -12.82
N LEU A 283 6.88 6.22 -12.27
CA LEU A 283 7.02 7.68 -12.20
C LEU A 283 8.27 8.09 -11.40
N PHE A 284 8.46 7.54 -10.23
CA PHE A 284 9.63 7.87 -9.40
C PHE A 284 10.93 7.40 -10.04
N SER A 285 10.94 6.21 -10.66
CA SER A 285 12.09 5.71 -11.40
C SER A 285 12.45 6.62 -12.58
N SER A 286 11.46 7.16 -13.28
CA SER A 286 11.69 8.11 -14.39
C SER A 286 12.32 9.40 -13.88
N ILE A 287 11.82 9.96 -12.78
CA ILE A 287 12.40 11.17 -12.14
C ILE A 287 13.85 10.89 -11.71
N ALA A 288 14.10 9.73 -11.14
CA ALA A 288 15.43 9.33 -10.68
C ALA A 288 16.42 9.16 -11.85
N ILE A 289 15.98 8.57 -12.96
CA ILE A 289 16.81 8.46 -14.17
C ILE A 289 17.20 9.85 -14.67
N VAL A 290 16.26 10.79 -14.75
CA VAL A 290 16.55 12.16 -15.14
C VAL A 290 17.55 12.81 -14.18
N SER A 291 17.35 12.64 -12.86
CA SER A 291 18.27 13.15 -11.83
C SER A 291 19.68 12.56 -11.97
N LEU A 292 19.79 11.26 -12.23
CA LEU A 292 21.06 10.57 -12.45
C LEU A 292 21.75 11.04 -13.74
N LEU A 293 20.99 11.31 -14.81
CA LEU A 293 21.52 11.88 -16.04
C LEU A 293 22.08 13.28 -15.80
N VAL A 294 21.36 14.13 -15.08
CA VAL A 294 21.83 15.47 -14.71
C VAL A 294 23.10 15.39 -13.84
N GLY A 295 23.13 14.48 -12.86
CA GLY A 295 24.30 14.20 -12.04
C GLY A 295 25.49 13.69 -12.88
N GLY A 296 25.23 12.81 -13.84
CA GLY A 296 26.23 12.29 -14.78
C GLY A 296 26.83 13.37 -15.70
N ILE A 297 25.98 14.26 -16.23
CA ILE A 297 26.44 15.45 -16.99
C ILE A 297 27.31 16.34 -16.12
N GLY A 298 26.93 16.49 -14.84
CA GLY A 298 27.73 17.21 -13.84
C GLY A 298 29.13 16.59 -13.67
N ILE A 299 29.21 15.26 -13.52
CA ILE A 299 30.51 14.54 -13.46
C ILE A 299 31.29 14.79 -14.73
N MET A 300 30.69 14.62 -15.91
CA MET A 300 31.37 14.82 -17.21
C MET A 300 31.94 16.23 -17.29
N ASN A 301 31.19 17.25 -16.96
CA ASN A 301 31.65 18.66 -17.04
C ASN A 301 32.82 18.91 -16.09
N ILE A 302 32.76 18.41 -14.85
CA ILE A 302 33.89 18.56 -13.92
C ILE A 302 35.12 17.85 -14.39
N MET A 303 34.98 16.62 -14.87
CA MET A 303 36.10 15.84 -15.38
C MET A 303 36.71 16.50 -16.58
N LEU A 304 35.94 17.12 -17.50
CA LEU A 304 36.49 17.89 -18.63
C LEU A 304 37.32 19.10 -18.16
N VAL A 305 36.82 19.83 -17.15
CA VAL A 305 37.57 20.93 -16.53
C VAL A 305 38.84 20.42 -15.84
N SER A 306 38.73 19.32 -15.09
CA SER A 306 39.91 18.69 -14.44
C SER A 306 40.99 18.24 -15.43
N VAL A 307 40.57 17.71 -16.58
CA VAL A 307 41.52 17.35 -17.67
C VAL A 307 42.24 18.61 -18.19
N THR A 308 41.54 19.72 -18.41
CA THR A 308 42.17 20.97 -18.89
C THR A 308 43.09 21.59 -17.85
N GLU A 309 42.67 21.63 -16.55
CA GLU A 309 43.51 22.12 -15.45
C GLU A 309 44.79 21.28 -15.24
N ARG A 310 44.74 19.97 -15.56
CA ARG A 310 45.84 19.03 -15.37
C ARG A 310 46.53 18.65 -16.68
N THR A 311 46.35 19.40 -17.78
CA THR A 311 46.93 19.09 -19.10
C THR A 311 48.42 18.91 -19.03
N ARG A 312 49.17 19.80 -18.37
CA ARG A 312 50.63 19.73 -18.21
C ARG A 312 51.08 18.49 -17.41
N GLU A 313 50.34 18.14 -16.35
CA GLU A 313 50.61 16.96 -15.54
C GLU A 313 50.43 15.65 -16.36
N ILE A 314 49.35 15.58 -17.17
CA ILE A 314 49.07 14.46 -18.07
C ILE A 314 50.20 14.35 -19.13
N GLY A 315 50.61 15.49 -19.72
CA GLY A 315 51.71 15.54 -20.65
C GLY A 315 53.02 15.01 -20.07
N LEU A 316 53.35 15.41 -18.82
CA LEU A 316 54.53 14.92 -18.09
C LEU A 316 54.48 13.40 -17.86
N ARG A 317 53.36 12.87 -17.41
CA ARG A 317 53.17 11.42 -17.21
C ARG A 317 53.37 10.65 -18.50
N LYS A 318 52.80 11.14 -19.60
CA LYS A 318 52.97 10.50 -20.94
C LYS A 318 54.41 10.60 -21.44
N ALA A 319 55.09 11.72 -21.21
CA ALA A 319 56.53 11.87 -21.56
C ALA A 319 57.44 10.92 -20.75
N LEU A 320 57.01 10.57 -19.51
CA LEU A 320 57.70 9.58 -18.67
C LEU A 320 57.30 8.12 -18.99
N GLY A 321 56.48 7.87 -20.03
CA GLY A 321 56.17 6.54 -20.52
C GLY A 321 54.79 5.99 -20.13
N ALA A 322 53.89 6.80 -19.55
CA ALA A 322 52.50 6.36 -19.29
C ALA A 322 51.77 6.11 -20.62
N THR A 323 51.09 4.98 -20.71
CA THR A 323 50.28 4.64 -21.90
C THR A 323 48.95 5.38 -21.90
N PRO A 324 48.33 5.61 -23.07
CA PRO A 324 46.98 6.20 -23.14
C PRO A 324 45.94 5.44 -22.30
N ARG A 325 46.12 4.11 -22.18
CA ARG A 325 45.23 3.27 -21.32
C ARG A 325 45.37 3.58 -19.82
N ASP A 326 46.62 3.86 -19.38
CA ASP A 326 46.86 4.19 -17.98
C ASP A 326 46.19 5.51 -17.61
N ILE A 327 46.29 6.52 -18.47
CA ILE A 327 45.63 7.82 -18.31
C ILE A 327 44.10 7.65 -18.33
N MET A 328 43.56 6.90 -19.30
CA MET A 328 42.13 6.63 -19.41
C MET A 328 41.59 5.94 -18.16
N LEU A 329 42.27 4.88 -17.68
CA LEU A 329 41.88 4.15 -16.48
C LEU A 329 41.92 5.04 -15.23
N GLN A 330 42.92 5.91 -15.09
CA GLN A 330 43.03 6.84 -13.98
C GLN A 330 41.80 7.75 -13.90
N PHE A 331 41.44 8.43 -15.00
CA PHE A 331 40.29 9.33 -15.02
C PHE A 331 38.94 8.59 -14.90
N LEU A 332 38.86 7.35 -15.40
CA LEU A 332 37.69 6.50 -15.25
C LEU A 332 37.48 6.07 -13.78
N ILE A 333 38.57 5.69 -13.08
CA ILE A 333 38.54 5.37 -11.65
C ILE A 333 38.12 6.62 -10.84
N GLU A 334 38.62 7.81 -11.24
CA GLU A 334 38.26 9.07 -10.56
C GLU A 334 36.75 9.36 -10.69
N SER A 335 36.17 9.28 -11.89
CA SER A 335 34.75 9.47 -12.12
C SER A 335 33.90 8.41 -11.41
N MET A 336 34.34 7.16 -11.40
CA MET A 336 33.67 6.06 -10.71
C MET A 336 33.69 6.24 -9.17
N THR A 337 34.82 6.71 -8.64
CA THR A 337 34.93 7.00 -7.20
C THR A 337 33.96 8.11 -6.77
N LEU A 338 33.85 9.20 -7.56
CA LEU A 338 32.91 10.29 -7.33
C LEU A 338 31.46 9.79 -7.36
N SER A 339 31.11 8.97 -8.35
CA SER A 339 29.75 8.45 -8.48
C SER A 339 29.39 7.44 -7.38
N LEU A 340 30.33 6.57 -6.99
CA LEU A 340 30.14 5.63 -5.88
C LEU A 340 30.01 6.36 -4.53
N ALA A 341 30.82 7.39 -4.28
CA ALA A 341 30.68 8.22 -3.08
C ALA A 341 29.31 8.91 -3.04
N GLY A 342 28.86 9.51 -4.17
CA GLY A 342 27.52 10.03 -4.32
C GLY A 342 26.43 8.96 -4.12
N GLY A 343 26.65 7.76 -4.63
CA GLY A 343 25.75 6.60 -4.45
C GLY A 343 25.62 6.18 -2.98
N ILE A 344 26.73 6.06 -2.25
CA ILE A 344 26.73 5.74 -0.80
C ILE A 344 25.96 6.80 -0.01
N LEU A 345 26.25 8.08 -0.26
CA LEU A 345 25.54 9.18 0.40
C LEU A 345 24.06 9.21 0.00
N GLY A 346 23.74 8.87 -1.26
CA GLY A 346 22.37 8.73 -1.74
C GLY A 346 21.61 7.60 -1.06
N VAL A 347 22.25 6.45 -0.84
CA VAL A 347 21.69 5.34 -0.06
C VAL A 347 21.42 5.79 1.39
N ALA A 348 22.40 6.43 2.03
CA ALA A 348 22.24 6.94 3.39
C ALA A 348 21.08 7.96 3.48
N PHE A 349 20.97 8.86 2.50
CA PHE A 349 19.89 9.85 2.39
C PHE A 349 18.52 9.17 2.20
N GLY A 350 18.40 8.19 1.29
CA GLY A 350 17.16 7.45 1.06
C GLY A 350 16.73 6.63 2.29
N LEU A 351 17.67 6.01 3.00
CA LEU A 351 17.40 5.34 4.28
C LEU A 351 16.96 6.33 5.35
N GLY A 352 17.58 7.51 5.41
CA GLY A 352 17.18 8.60 6.31
C GLY A 352 15.74 9.04 6.07
N ILE A 353 15.33 9.22 4.81
CA ILE A 353 13.93 9.51 4.46
C ILE A 353 13.00 8.38 4.95
N SER A 354 13.37 7.12 4.72
CA SER A 354 12.57 5.96 5.16
C SER A 354 12.36 5.95 6.67
N ILE A 355 13.38 6.31 7.46
CA ILE A 355 13.30 6.41 8.92
C ILE A 355 12.38 7.57 9.33
N ILE A 356 12.54 8.74 8.72
CA ILE A 356 11.71 9.93 8.99
C ILE A 356 10.24 9.61 8.72
N VAL A 357 9.93 8.98 7.59
CA VAL A 357 8.57 8.58 7.21
C VAL A 357 7.94 7.65 8.26
N ARG A 358 8.73 6.73 8.82
CA ARG A 358 8.26 5.86 9.93
C ARG A 358 7.97 6.63 11.22
N LEU A 359 8.75 7.64 11.54
CA LEU A 359 8.51 8.50 12.70
C LEU A 359 7.18 9.28 12.60
N PHE A 360 6.74 9.59 11.37
CA PHE A 360 5.42 10.18 11.10
C PHE A 360 4.28 9.15 11.08
N GLY A 361 4.52 7.90 11.46
CA GLY A 361 3.50 6.86 11.55
C GLY A 361 3.14 6.21 10.21
N LEU A 362 3.88 6.49 9.13
CA LEU A 362 3.68 5.85 7.84
C LEU A 362 4.54 4.58 7.72
N ASN A 363 3.96 3.52 7.18
CA ASN A 363 4.71 2.29 6.92
C ASN A 363 5.70 2.51 5.78
N SER A 364 6.96 2.16 6.01
CA SER A 364 8.02 2.19 5.02
C SER A 364 8.81 0.88 5.11
N VAL A 365 9.01 0.21 3.97
CA VAL A 365 9.73 -1.07 3.87
C VAL A 365 10.89 -0.91 2.90
N VAL A 366 12.12 -0.95 3.45
CA VAL A 366 13.32 -0.84 2.62
C VAL A 366 13.53 -2.14 1.85
N SER A 367 13.62 -2.04 0.54
CA SER A 367 13.87 -3.18 -0.34
C SER A 367 15.36 -3.29 -0.68
N VAL A 368 16.02 -4.32 -0.13
CA VAL A 368 17.46 -4.58 -0.34
C VAL A 368 17.83 -4.71 -1.82
N PRO A 369 17.07 -5.40 -2.68
CA PRO A 369 17.37 -5.46 -4.12
C PRO A 369 17.45 -4.08 -4.79
N TRP A 370 16.56 -3.15 -4.41
CA TRP A 370 16.55 -1.80 -4.97
C TRP A 370 17.74 -0.95 -4.50
N VAL A 371 18.26 -1.19 -3.28
CA VAL A 371 19.49 -0.54 -2.82
C VAL A 371 20.66 -0.95 -3.70
N PHE A 372 20.85 -2.25 -3.96
CA PHE A 372 21.91 -2.73 -4.85
C PHE A 372 21.74 -2.25 -6.29
N LEU A 373 20.51 -2.25 -6.79
CA LEU A 373 20.21 -1.76 -8.15
C LEU A 373 20.56 -0.28 -8.29
N SER A 374 20.18 0.55 -7.34
CA SER A 374 20.46 2.00 -7.33
C SER A 374 21.98 2.27 -7.26
N PHE A 375 22.69 1.50 -6.47
CA PHE A 375 24.14 1.58 -6.36
C PHE A 375 24.82 1.16 -7.69
N GLY A 376 24.33 0.10 -8.32
CA GLY A 376 24.78 -0.34 -9.65
C GLY A 376 24.55 0.72 -10.73
N PHE A 377 23.40 1.40 -10.69
CA PHE A 377 23.13 2.53 -11.59
C PHE A 377 24.07 3.71 -11.34
N ALA A 378 24.40 4.04 -10.10
CA ALA A 378 25.38 5.09 -9.79
C ALA A 378 26.75 4.74 -10.38
N ALA A 379 27.21 3.49 -10.24
CA ALA A 379 28.46 3.03 -10.86
C ALA A 379 28.42 3.15 -12.39
N ALA A 380 27.31 2.73 -13.02
CA ALA A 380 27.14 2.82 -14.47
C ALA A 380 27.18 4.28 -14.97
N VAL A 381 26.56 5.21 -14.24
CA VAL A 381 26.62 6.65 -14.53
C VAL A 381 28.08 7.16 -14.49
N GLY A 382 28.86 6.79 -13.45
CA GLY A 382 30.28 7.15 -13.34
C GLY A 382 31.10 6.66 -14.52
N ILE A 383 30.85 5.44 -14.99
CA ILE A 383 31.56 4.86 -16.15
C ILE A 383 31.13 5.58 -17.44
N VAL A 384 29.86 5.69 -17.73
CA VAL A 384 29.34 6.24 -18.99
C VAL A 384 29.73 7.71 -19.16
N PHE A 385 29.52 8.53 -18.13
CA PHE A 385 29.83 9.96 -18.20
C PHE A 385 31.30 10.29 -17.93
N GLY A 386 32.07 9.39 -17.30
CA GLY A 386 33.50 9.48 -17.13
C GLY A 386 34.30 9.07 -18.38
N LEU A 387 33.72 8.24 -19.26
CA LEU A 387 34.42 7.69 -20.41
C LEU A 387 34.89 8.76 -21.41
N LEU A 388 34.06 9.75 -21.71
CA LEU A 388 34.33 10.82 -22.67
C LEU A 388 35.47 11.72 -22.19
N PRO A 389 35.49 12.29 -20.96
CA PRO A 389 36.65 13.03 -20.46
C PRO A 389 37.91 12.18 -20.32
N ALA A 390 37.79 10.93 -19.86
CA ALA A 390 38.93 10.02 -19.74
C ALA A 390 39.62 9.73 -21.11
N ARG A 391 38.80 9.55 -22.15
CA ARG A 391 39.30 9.38 -23.51
C ARG A 391 40.01 10.65 -24.01
N LYS A 392 39.40 11.83 -23.75
CA LYS A 392 39.99 13.12 -24.13
C LYS A 392 41.33 13.37 -23.43
N ALA A 393 41.49 12.98 -22.16
CA ALA A 393 42.76 13.02 -21.45
C ALA A 393 43.80 12.04 -22.04
N ALA A 394 43.36 10.84 -22.44
CA ALA A 394 44.23 9.83 -23.05
C ALA A 394 44.74 10.23 -24.44
N ASP A 395 43.97 11.02 -25.18
CA ASP A 395 44.28 11.46 -26.54
C ASP A 395 45.20 12.72 -26.59
N LEU A 396 45.51 13.38 -25.46
CA LEU A 396 46.38 14.55 -25.40
C LEU A 396 47.78 14.25 -25.88
N ASP A 397 48.33 15.13 -26.75
CA ASP A 397 49.72 15.04 -27.19
C ASP A 397 50.71 15.51 -26.09
N PRO A 398 51.75 14.75 -25.72
CA PRO A 398 52.72 15.12 -24.70
C PRO A 398 53.42 16.44 -24.96
N VAL A 399 53.78 16.70 -26.23
CA VAL A 399 54.56 17.89 -26.62
C VAL A 399 53.69 19.15 -26.52
N GLU A 400 52.45 19.08 -27.03
CA GLU A 400 51.49 20.19 -26.95
C GLU A 400 51.08 20.44 -25.49
N SER A 401 50.88 19.36 -24.72
CA SER A 401 50.48 19.47 -23.31
C SER A 401 51.52 20.14 -22.41
N LEU A 402 52.81 19.98 -22.72
CA LEU A 402 53.92 20.65 -22.00
C LEU A 402 54.10 22.11 -22.38
N ARG A 403 53.58 22.55 -23.53
CA ARG A 403 53.59 23.94 -24.00
C ARG A 403 52.40 24.77 -23.53
N TYR A 404 51.43 24.11 -22.90
CA TYR A 404 50.22 24.78 -22.40
C TYR A 404 50.56 25.62 -21.15
N GLU A 405 50.41 26.94 -21.24
CA GLU A 405 50.55 27.88 -20.13
C GLU A 405 49.27 27.99 -19.29
#